data_1f3314a910ed1d24f12015ca5116f58a
#
_entry.id   1f3314a910ed1d24f12015ca5116f58a
#
_cell.length_a   1.000
_cell.length_b   1.000
_cell.length_c   1.000
_cell.angle_alpha   90.00
_cell.angle_beta   90.00
_cell.angle_gamma   90.00
#
_symmetry.space_group_name_H-M   'P 1'
#
loop_
_entity.id
_entity.type
_entity.pdbx_description
1 polymer ?
#
loop_
_entity_poly.entity_id
_entity_poly.type
_entity_poly.pdbx_seq_one_letter_code
_entity_poly.pdbx_strand_id
1 'polypeptide(L)'
;MSARRTTSHRTLSLPVLTLSLGVSCTAAVPGAAPTAQSAQRAPTVGPTTGAVMVVGGGAQGPEVYAKFIELAGGPDAVIVDVPTAGGDSIDLTTAGRAWKNAGAKNVVILHTTDRTVADADTFVAKIAKAGGVWFDGGRHYRLVDSYAGTKTQKAFEQVLARGGVIGGSSAGASILGDYLVRGAPSNDNRIFNHPKYLQGFAYLRGVAIDQHVVARERLPDMFDSLTSHRRDLLGISEDEGTVWVVRGDEATIIGRNKAFVYNGKDATDAGKPFLTLRPGDRYNLASRRVIARAIAGTALTTRFVDELLAPYRDASKGGAAVVVAQNGNVLIDAAYGIGAQRRFMPETAIPNFALGNLSDVLNAALPAGSGATRFNQAAARRVLAIGGMQRPVLDSTSGAWQSSVDDLYRFEQGRWPWRGGAADTVSRGFAVDTDHGVARWSAFAKTGGKRAAWVRYPASRTVILVLTNDDSADVKAMAQKIADKLLAAK
;
A
#
# COMPACT_ATOMS: atom_id res chain seq x y z
N MET A 1 53.60 -28.28 -47.89
CA MET A 1 55.03 -27.96 -47.69
C MET A 1 55.10 -27.50 -46.27
N SER A 2 55.52 -28.41 -45.36
CA SER A 2 56.87 -28.61 -44.81
C SER A 2 57.32 -27.35 -44.02
N ALA A 3 57.77 -27.39 -42.79
CA ALA A 3 58.34 -28.48 -41.98
C ALA A 3 58.35 -28.14 -40.51
N ARG A 4 58.28 -29.16 -39.74
CA ARG A 4 58.62 -29.31 -38.29
C ARG A 4 59.98 -28.71 -37.92
N ARG A 5 60.20 -28.37 -36.65
CA ARG A 5 61.27 -28.92 -35.85
C ARG A 5 61.08 -28.72 -34.34
N THR A 6 61.19 -29.80 -33.65
CA THR A 6 61.34 -30.18 -32.26
C THR A 6 62.81 -29.92 -31.75
N THR A 7 62.95 -29.75 -30.44
CA THR A 7 63.98 -30.41 -29.53
C THR A 7 64.00 -29.61 -28.21
N SER A 8 63.86 -30.12 -27.08
CA SER A 8 64.31 -31.24 -26.20
C SER A 8 65.16 -30.75 -25.03
N HIS A 9 64.68 -31.10 -23.83
CA HIS A 9 65.38 -31.47 -22.59
C HIS A 9 66.57 -30.67 -22.02
N ARG A 10 66.44 -30.32 -20.71
CA ARG A 10 67.29 -30.93 -19.69
C ARG A 10 66.88 -30.62 -18.27
N THR A 11 66.66 -31.66 -17.52
CA THR A 11 66.57 -31.81 -16.06
C THR A 11 67.94 -31.64 -15.37
N LEU A 12 67.93 -31.05 -14.19
CA LEU A 12 68.98 -31.25 -13.21
C LEU A 12 68.42 -31.24 -11.79
N SER A 13 68.76 -32.29 -11.03
CA SER A 13 68.30 -32.59 -9.69
C SER A 13 69.38 -32.33 -8.64
N LEU A 14 68.95 -32.04 -7.38
CA LEU A 14 69.53 -32.36 -6.07
C LEU A 14 70.59 -31.40 -5.48
N PRO A 15 70.80 -31.36 -4.13
CA PRO A 15 70.28 -32.20 -3.05
C PRO A 15 69.73 -31.42 -1.80
N VAL A 16 69.09 -32.22 -0.96
CA VAL A 16 68.55 -31.99 0.37
C VAL A 16 69.65 -31.68 1.41
N LEU A 17 69.39 -30.75 2.30
CA LEU A 17 70.09 -30.69 3.59
C LEU A 17 69.07 -30.45 4.70
N THR A 18 68.82 -31.42 5.54
CA THR A 18 68.04 -31.39 6.75
C THR A 18 68.82 -30.76 7.90
N LEU A 19 68.15 -29.75 8.53
CA LEU A 19 68.63 -29.32 9.86
C LEU A 19 67.34 -29.16 10.75
N SER A 20 67.21 -30.04 11.71
CA SER A 20 66.20 -30.07 12.75
C SER A 20 66.61 -29.18 13.92
N LEU A 21 65.81 -28.13 14.18
CA LEU A 21 65.87 -27.41 15.45
C LEU A 21 64.45 -27.37 16.01
N GLY A 22 64.23 -28.02 17.12
CA GLY A 22 63.01 -28.01 17.87
C GLY A 22 62.79 -26.67 18.55
N VAL A 23 61.60 -26.10 18.31
CA VAL A 23 61.06 -25.00 19.11
C VAL A 23 59.67 -25.37 19.52
N SER A 24 59.45 -25.48 20.83
CA SER A 24 58.14 -25.63 21.43
C SER A 24 57.29 -24.37 21.14
N CYS A 25 56.25 -24.51 20.35
CA CYS A 25 55.22 -23.48 20.19
C CYS A 25 54.04 -23.81 21.09
N THR A 26 53.81 -23.01 22.10
CA THR A 26 52.54 -22.86 22.81
C THR A 26 51.47 -22.42 21.81
N ALA A 27 50.41 -23.21 21.68
CA ALA A 27 49.30 -22.91 20.83
C ALA A 27 48.54 -21.68 21.36
N ALA A 28 48.66 -20.56 20.68
CA ALA A 28 47.77 -19.42 20.85
C ALA A 28 46.46 -19.75 20.11
N VAL A 29 45.33 -19.68 20.83
CA VAL A 29 43.99 -19.79 20.26
C VAL A 29 43.81 -18.62 19.30
N PRO A 30 43.41 -18.83 18.03
CA PRO A 30 43.13 -17.72 17.13
C PRO A 30 41.88 -16.97 17.67
N GLY A 31 42.09 -15.74 18.11
CA GLY A 31 40.96 -14.80 18.36
C GLY A 31 40.13 -14.69 17.10
N ALA A 32 38.81 -14.84 17.25
CA ALA A 32 37.86 -14.62 16.17
C ALA A 32 38.12 -13.23 15.55
N ALA A 33 38.43 -13.21 14.28
CA ALA A 33 38.52 -11.98 13.51
C ALA A 33 37.19 -11.23 13.63
N PRO A 34 37.17 -9.91 13.83
CA PRO A 34 35.93 -9.15 13.83
C PRO A 34 35.25 -9.37 12.47
N THR A 35 34.02 -9.87 12.50
CA THR A 35 33.17 -9.96 11.33
C THR A 35 33.11 -8.59 10.70
N ALA A 36 33.68 -8.43 9.51
CA ALA A 36 33.58 -7.22 8.72
C ALA A 36 32.08 -6.92 8.55
N GLN A 37 31.58 -5.91 9.27
CA GLN A 37 30.29 -5.32 8.94
C GLN A 37 30.41 -4.87 7.48
N SER A 38 29.67 -5.55 6.59
CA SER A 38 29.60 -5.14 5.21
C SER A 38 29.17 -3.68 5.18
N ALA A 39 30.03 -2.79 4.73
CA ALA A 39 29.70 -1.38 4.58
C ALA A 39 28.45 -1.31 3.71
N GLN A 40 27.33 -0.93 4.33
CA GLN A 40 26.05 -0.90 3.66
C GLN A 40 26.14 0.17 2.56
N ARG A 41 26.05 -0.28 1.31
CA ARG A 41 26.13 0.63 0.16
C ARG A 41 25.07 1.72 0.32
N ALA A 42 25.46 2.98 0.06
CA ALA A 42 24.55 4.11 0.13
C ALA A 42 23.31 3.87 -0.75
N PRO A 43 22.10 4.24 -0.30
CA PRO A 43 20.87 4.08 -1.07
C PRO A 43 20.95 4.83 -2.41
N THR A 44 20.42 4.22 -3.46
CA THR A 44 20.46 4.78 -4.82
C THR A 44 19.13 5.38 -5.26
N VAL A 45 18.02 4.94 -4.66
CA VAL A 45 16.65 5.35 -5.00
C VAL A 45 16.05 6.21 -3.92
N GLY A 46 15.96 5.72 -2.70
CA GLY A 46 15.37 6.45 -1.59
C GLY A 46 16.36 7.39 -0.88
N PRO A 47 15.95 8.00 0.23
CA PRO A 47 16.76 8.96 0.97
C PRO A 47 17.93 8.25 1.68
N THR A 48 19.09 8.91 1.78
CA THR A 48 20.25 8.38 2.54
C THR A 48 19.98 8.35 4.04
N THR A 49 19.21 9.30 4.53
CA THR A 49 18.73 9.43 5.91
C THR A 49 17.27 9.81 5.91
N GLY A 50 16.58 9.61 7.04
CA GLY A 50 15.17 9.93 7.16
C GLY A 50 14.25 8.94 6.45
N ALA A 51 13.06 9.40 6.12
CA ALA A 51 12.03 8.56 5.49
C ALA A 51 11.19 9.35 4.46
N VAL A 52 10.65 8.64 3.47
CA VAL A 52 9.64 9.16 2.55
C VAL A 52 8.35 8.37 2.71
N MET A 53 7.21 9.06 2.82
CA MET A 53 5.88 8.44 2.88
C MET A 53 5.04 8.85 1.66
N VAL A 54 4.74 7.87 0.80
CA VAL A 54 3.92 8.06 -0.42
C VAL A 54 2.52 7.53 -0.16
N VAL A 55 1.49 8.38 -0.23
CA VAL A 55 0.13 8.05 0.20
C VAL A 55 -0.89 8.22 -0.92
N GLY A 56 -1.69 7.18 -1.17
CA GLY A 56 -2.60 7.08 -2.31
C GLY A 56 -3.78 8.07 -2.36
N GLY A 57 -3.96 8.88 -1.33
CA GLY A 57 -5.07 9.82 -1.25
C GLY A 57 -6.32 9.24 -0.60
N GLY A 58 -7.46 9.92 -0.80
CA GLY A 58 -8.71 9.57 -0.14
C GLY A 58 -8.69 9.83 1.37
N ALA A 59 -9.63 9.23 2.09
CA ALA A 59 -9.66 9.31 3.55
C ALA A 59 -8.53 8.46 4.14
N GLN A 60 -7.68 9.10 4.93
CA GLN A 60 -6.52 8.45 5.57
C GLN A 60 -6.94 7.84 6.91
N GLY A 61 -6.44 6.63 7.19
CA GLY A 61 -6.61 6.02 8.50
C GLY A 61 -5.71 6.67 9.56
N PRO A 62 -6.04 6.52 10.86
CA PRO A 62 -5.23 7.07 11.95
C PRO A 62 -3.80 6.52 11.94
N GLU A 63 -3.60 5.31 11.42
CA GLU A 63 -2.29 4.67 11.30
C GLU A 63 -1.32 5.44 10.40
N VAL A 64 -1.84 6.16 9.38
CA VAL A 64 -1.02 6.96 8.46
C VAL A 64 -0.45 8.17 9.18
N TYR A 65 -1.30 8.91 9.89
CA TYR A 65 -0.88 10.07 10.67
C TYR A 65 0.05 9.67 11.82
N ALA A 66 -0.29 8.61 12.56
CA ALA A 66 0.53 8.10 13.65
C ALA A 66 1.93 7.71 13.17
N LYS A 67 2.02 7.04 12.01
CA LYS A 67 3.31 6.66 11.43
C LYS A 67 4.13 7.86 10.99
N PHE A 68 3.50 8.86 10.40
CA PHE A 68 4.21 10.09 10.02
C PHE A 68 4.71 10.85 11.25
N ILE A 69 3.88 11.01 12.29
CA ILE A 69 4.26 11.66 13.56
C ILE A 69 5.43 10.92 14.21
N GLU A 70 5.39 9.58 14.25
CA GLU A 70 6.50 8.75 14.73
C GLU A 70 7.80 9.06 13.98
N LEU A 71 7.74 9.07 12.65
CA LEU A 71 8.89 9.31 11.78
C LEU A 71 9.41 10.75 11.86
N ALA A 72 8.55 11.72 12.18
CA ALA A 72 8.91 13.10 12.38
C ALA A 72 9.65 13.34 13.72
N GLY A 73 9.65 12.36 14.62
CA GLY A 73 10.27 12.46 15.96
C GLY A 73 9.28 12.52 17.12
N GLY A 74 8.03 12.16 16.88
CA GLY A 74 6.97 12.09 17.89
C GLY A 74 6.03 13.30 17.91
N PRO A 75 5.09 13.36 18.87
CA PRO A 75 4.02 14.36 18.91
C PRO A 75 4.51 15.78 19.14
N ASP A 76 5.71 15.97 19.70
CA ASP A 76 6.31 17.27 19.94
C ASP A 76 7.17 17.79 18.77
N ALA A 77 7.36 16.97 17.73
CA ALA A 77 8.07 17.38 16.52
C ALA A 77 7.28 18.44 15.75
N VAL A 78 8.03 19.35 15.09
CA VAL A 78 7.41 20.33 14.20
C VAL A 78 7.06 19.66 12.88
N ILE A 79 5.78 19.63 12.54
CA ILE A 79 5.26 19.19 11.26
C ILE A 79 4.92 20.41 10.41
N VAL A 80 5.56 20.52 9.25
CA VAL A 80 5.26 21.54 8.24
C VAL A 80 4.27 20.94 7.25
N ASP A 81 3.06 21.49 7.22
CA ASP A 81 1.97 21.09 6.32
C ASP A 81 1.93 22.05 5.13
N VAL A 82 2.02 21.51 3.91
CA VAL A 82 2.15 22.26 2.65
C VAL A 82 0.91 22.02 1.77
N PRO A 83 -0.17 22.78 1.97
CA PRO A 83 -1.44 22.58 1.27
C PRO A 83 -1.49 23.23 -0.12
N THR A 84 -0.39 23.70 -0.66
CA THR A 84 -0.31 24.52 -1.89
C THR A 84 -0.89 23.83 -3.13
N ALA A 85 -0.85 22.48 -3.21
CA ALA A 85 -1.48 21.76 -4.28
C ALA A 85 -3.02 21.96 -4.35
N GLY A 86 -3.65 22.29 -3.23
CA GLY A 86 -5.10 22.45 -3.09
C GLY A 86 -5.65 23.71 -3.77
N GLY A 87 -4.88 24.79 -3.83
CA GLY A 87 -5.37 26.05 -4.41
C GLY A 87 -4.45 27.22 -4.20
N ASP A 88 -4.87 28.37 -4.71
CA ASP A 88 -4.13 29.64 -4.58
C ASP A 88 -4.41 30.29 -3.22
N SER A 89 -5.57 30.00 -2.64
CA SER A 89 -5.97 30.39 -1.29
C SER A 89 -6.23 29.18 -0.41
N ILE A 90 -5.84 29.29 0.85
CA ILE A 90 -5.97 28.23 1.84
C ILE A 90 -6.85 28.72 3.00
N ASP A 91 -7.81 27.89 3.39
CA ASP A 91 -8.57 28.12 4.61
C ASP A 91 -7.71 27.76 5.84
N LEU A 92 -7.09 28.76 6.40
CA LEU A 92 -6.22 28.61 7.58
C LEU A 92 -6.98 28.12 8.83
N THR A 93 -8.32 28.22 8.85
CA THR A 93 -9.14 27.74 9.99
C THR A 93 -9.23 26.23 10.03
N THR A 94 -9.08 25.58 8.89
CA THR A 94 -9.14 24.12 8.74
C THR A 94 -7.80 23.47 8.46
N ALA A 95 -6.84 24.22 7.92
CA ALA A 95 -5.48 23.73 7.62
C ALA A 95 -4.80 23.14 8.86
N GLY A 96 -4.16 22.00 8.71
CA GLY A 96 -3.46 21.31 9.79
C GLY A 96 -4.36 20.65 10.84
N ARG A 97 -5.69 20.75 10.74
CA ARG A 97 -6.61 20.15 11.71
C ARG A 97 -6.46 18.63 11.82
N ALA A 98 -6.25 17.95 10.71
CA ALA A 98 -6.05 16.51 10.70
C ALA A 98 -4.84 16.09 11.53
N TRP A 99 -3.74 16.81 11.44
CA TRP A 99 -2.53 16.60 12.23
C TRP A 99 -2.77 16.80 13.72
N LYS A 100 -3.45 17.89 14.09
CA LYS A 100 -3.78 18.20 15.49
C LYS A 100 -4.70 17.12 16.09
N ASN A 101 -5.71 16.68 15.33
CA ASN A 101 -6.59 15.59 15.73
C ASN A 101 -5.86 14.24 15.89
N ALA A 102 -4.79 14.05 15.14
CA ALA A 102 -3.93 12.87 15.24
C ALA A 102 -2.89 12.95 16.37
N GLY A 103 -2.83 14.07 17.10
CA GLY A 103 -1.98 14.26 18.28
C GLY A 103 -0.69 15.05 18.04
N ALA A 104 -0.48 15.62 16.86
CA ALA A 104 0.66 16.53 16.62
C ALA A 104 0.44 17.85 17.35
N LYS A 105 1.41 18.27 18.16
CA LYS A 105 1.33 19.51 18.97
C LYS A 105 1.81 20.75 18.22
N ASN A 106 2.78 20.59 17.32
CA ASN A 106 3.44 21.68 16.62
C ASN A 106 3.23 21.53 15.11
N VAL A 107 2.21 22.22 14.56
CA VAL A 107 1.89 22.20 13.13
C VAL A 107 2.07 23.60 12.56
N VAL A 108 2.89 23.71 11.53
CA VAL A 108 3.17 24.95 10.79
C VAL A 108 2.57 24.82 9.39
N ILE A 109 1.68 25.72 9.01
CA ILE A 109 1.14 25.78 7.65
C ILE A 109 2.11 26.60 6.79
N LEU A 110 2.60 25.99 5.71
CA LEU A 110 3.54 26.62 4.78
C LEU A 110 2.90 26.69 3.39
N HIS A 111 2.46 27.87 3.02
CA HIS A 111 1.79 28.10 1.74
C HIS A 111 2.24 29.37 1.07
N THR A 112 2.56 29.27 -0.20
CA THR A 112 2.70 30.41 -1.15
C THR A 112 2.58 29.89 -2.58
N THR A 113 2.08 30.73 -3.48
CA THR A 113 2.15 30.53 -4.93
C THR A 113 3.16 31.46 -5.58
N ASP A 114 3.75 32.38 -4.81
CA ASP A 114 4.80 33.32 -5.25
C ASP A 114 6.19 32.71 -5.01
N ARG A 115 6.94 32.51 -6.08
CA ARG A 115 8.32 31.97 -6.05
C ARG A 115 9.29 32.91 -5.33
N THR A 116 9.05 34.23 -5.38
CA THR A 116 9.88 35.21 -4.66
C THR A 116 9.74 35.02 -3.16
N VAL A 117 8.52 34.77 -2.70
CA VAL A 117 8.26 34.42 -1.30
C VAL A 117 8.90 33.08 -0.95
N ALA A 118 8.78 32.06 -1.85
CA ALA A 118 9.39 30.74 -1.63
C ALA A 118 10.93 30.79 -1.57
N ASP A 119 11.58 31.81 -2.14
CA ASP A 119 13.02 32.05 -2.04
C ASP A 119 13.43 32.95 -0.88
N ALA A 120 12.49 33.55 -0.15
CA ALA A 120 12.79 34.40 0.98
C ALA A 120 13.29 33.64 2.20
N ASP A 121 14.38 34.09 2.83
CA ASP A 121 14.96 33.41 3.99
C ASP A 121 13.99 33.33 5.18
N THR A 122 13.11 34.31 5.35
CA THR A 122 12.06 34.33 6.37
C THR A 122 11.01 33.25 6.16
N PHE A 123 10.73 32.91 4.91
CA PHE A 123 9.82 31.81 4.57
C PHE A 123 10.48 30.44 4.81
N VAL A 124 11.72 30.29 4.35
CA VAL A 124 12.55 29.09 4.53
C VAL A 124 12.82 28.80 6.01
N ALA A 125 13.00 29.82 6.85
CA ALA A 125 13.24 29.67 8.28
C ALA A 125 12.14 28.89 9.01
N LYS A 126 10.91 28.88 8.48
CA LYS A 126 9.78 28.11 9.03
C LYS A 126 10.01 26.59 8.98
N ILE A 127 10.93 26.11 8.11
CA ILE A 127 11.25 24.69 7.92
C ILE A 127 12.47 24.27 8.75
N ALA A 128 13.23 25.22 9.27
CA ALA A 128 14.53 24.95 9.89
C ALA A 128 14.50 23.91 11.02
N LYS A 129 13.40 23.87 11.81
CA LYS A 129 13.20 22.94 12.92
C LYS A 129 12.22 21.80 12.59
N ALA A 130 11.77 21.66 11.32
CA ALA A 130 10.82 20.63 10.96
C ALA A 130 11.42 19.24 11.13
N GLY A 131 10.71 18.39 11.85
CA GLY A 131 10.94 16.94 11.86
C GLY A 131 10.22 16.24 10.70
N GLY A 132 9.11 16.83 10.21
CA GLY A 132 8.37 16.32 9.08
C GLY A 132 7.85 17.42 8.16
N VAL A 133 7.78 17.13 6.85
CA VAL A 133 7.13 17.95 5.83
C VAL A 133 6.08 17.10 5.10
N TRP A 134 4.88 17.61 5.02
CA TRP A 134 3.77 16.94 4.37
C TRP A 134 3.20 17.78 3.24
N PHE A 135 3.04 17.17 2.05
CA PHE A 135 2.40 17.77 0.90
C PHE A 135 0.97 17.28 0.77
N ASP A 136 0.01 18.18 0.85
CA ASP A 136 -1.40 17.85 0.66
C ASP A 136 -1.75 17.53 -0.80
N GLY A 137 -2.93 16.93 -0.98
CA GLY A 137 -3.49 16.63 -2.28
C GLY A 137 -3.98 17.88 -3.03
N GLY A 138 -4.18 17.72 -4.33
CA GLY A 138 -4.66 18.77 -5.24
C GLY A 138 -4.08 18.64 -6.65
N ARG A 139 -3.34 19.63 -7.11
CA ARG A 139 -2.74 19.66 -8.45
C ARG A 139 -1.21 19.76 -8.37
N HIS A 140 -0.53 18.80 -8.99
CA HIS A 140 0.93 18.68 -9.00
C HIS A 140 1.62 19.95 -9.51
N TYR A 141 1.11 20.54 -10.62
CA TYR A 141 1.72 21.72 -11.23
C TYR A 141 1.87 22.90 -10.28
N ARG A 142 0.94 23.05 -9.31
CA ARG A 142 1.02 24.11 -8.31
C ARG A 142 2.25 23.98 -7.42
N LEU A 143 2.59 22.74 -7.05
CA LEU A 143 3.81 22.49 -6.26
C LEU A 143 5.07 22.77 -7.07
N VAL A 144 5.07 22.38 -8.37
CA VAL A 144 6.19 22.68 -9.27
C VAL A 144 6.33 24.18 -9.45
N ASP A 145 5.24 24.88 -9.79
CA ASP A 145 5.26 26.32 -10.02
C ASP A 145 5.71 27.12 -8.80
N SER A 146 5.29 26.69 -7.61
CA SER A 146 5.62 27.40 -6.36
C SER A 146 7.01 27.12 -5.85
N TYR A 147 7.47 25.86 -5.89
CA TYR A 147 8.64 25.45 -5.12
C TYR A 147 9.81 24.86 -5.91
N ALA A 148 9.60 24.35 -7.14
CA ALA A 148 10.66 23.67 -7.88
C ALA A 148 11.88 24.60 -8.12
N GLY A 149 13.07 24.18 -7.66
CA GLY A 149 14.32 24.93 -7.79
C GLY A 149 14.50 26.10 -6.84
N THR A 150 13.59 26.31 -5.86
CA THR A 150 13.67 27.38 -4.85
C THR A 150 14.50 26.97 -3.64
N LYS A 151 14.86 27.97 -2.78
CA LYS A 151 15.46 27.72 -1.47
C LYS A 151 14.55 26.86 -0.58
N THR A 152 13.24 27.02 -0.71
CA THR A 152 12.26 26.22 0.04
C THR A 152 12.35 24.72 -0.33
N GLN A 153 12.48 24.36 -1.62
CA GLN A 153 12.69 22.96 -2.00
C GLN A 153 13.97 22.41 -1.37
N LYS A 154 15.08 23.18 -1.41
CA LYS A 154 16.34 22.77 -0.74
C LYS A 154 16.18 22.59 0.77
N ALA A 155 15.36 23.43 1.41
CA ALA A 155 15.07 23.28 2.83
C ALA A 155 14.24 22.03 3.15
N PHE A 156 13.34 21.63 2.27
CA PHE A 156 12.66 20.32 2.39
C PHE A 156 13.67 19.17 2.34
N GLU A 157 14.60 19.16 1.38
CA GLU A 157 15.64 18.13 1.27
C GLU A 157 16.48 18.03 2.56
N GLN A 158 16.76 19.16 3.23
CA GLN A 158 17.47 19.20 4.50
C GLN A 158 16.70 18.51 5.63
N VAL A 159 15.36 18.41 5.56
CA VAL A 159 14.59 17.64 6.55
C VAL A 159 14.95 16.15 6.48
N LEU A 160 15.06 15.59 5.28
CA LEU A 160 15.55 14.22 5.09
C LEU A 160 17.00 14.07 5.55
N ALA A 161 17.88 15.01 5.17
CA ALA A 161 19.31 14.96 5.50
C ALA A 161 19.58 14.90 7.01
N ARG A 162 18.71 15.51 7.84
CA ARG A 162 18.81 15.44 9.31
C ARG A 162 17.98 14.33 9.95
N GLY A 163 17.47 13.36 9.15
CA GLY A 163 16.79 12.17 9.64
C GLY A 163 15.27 12.30 9.79
N GLY A 164 14.68 13.41 9.33
CA GLY A 164 13.23 13.65 9.38
C GLY A 164 12.46 12.88 8.28
N VAL A 165 11.18 13.20 8.13
CA VAL A 165 10.29 12.58 7.16
C VAL A 165 9.71 13.58 6.17
N ILE A 166 9.66 13.21 4.90
CA ILE A 166 8.85 13.88 3.89
C ILE A 166 7.75 12.93 3.43
N GLY A 167 6.53 13.43 3.41
CA GLY A 167 5.40 12.65 2.92
C GLY A 167 4.40 13.49 2.16
N GLY A 168 3.46 12.82 1.53
CA GLY A 168 2.37 13.52 0.86
C GLY A 168 1.29 12.58 0.38
N SER A 169 0.13 13.16 0.12
CA SER A 169 -1.07 12.46 -0.28
C SER A 169 -1.54 12.91 -1.66
N SER A 170 -1.96 11.97 -2.50
CA SER A 170 -2.49 12.28 -3.84
C SER A 170 -1.45 13.06 -4.70
N ALA A 171 -1.72 14.30 -5.10
CA ALA A 171 -0.73 15.13 -5.81
C ALA A 171 0.55 15.34 -5.00
N GLY A 172 0.43 15.45 -3.67
CA GLY A 172 1.57 15.51 -2.75
C GLY A 172 2.38 14.22 -2.67
N ALA A 173 1.79 13.06 -2.99
CA ALA A 173 2.51 11.82 -3.13
C ALA A 173 3.31 11.79 -4.44
N SER A 174 2.67 12.12 -5.55
CA SER A 174 3.31 12.05 -6.87
C SER A 174 4.50 13.00 -7.01
N ILE A 175 4.46 14.18 -6.35
CA ILE A 175 5.58 15.14 -6.40
C ILE A 175 6.88 14.61 -5.78
N LEU A 176 6.79 13.57 -4.93
CA LEU A 176 7.95 12.97 -4.26
C LEU A 176 8.81 12.12 -5.21
N GLY A 177 8.23 11.67 -6.32
CA GLY A 177 8.94 10.92 -7.36
C GLY A 177 9.78 11.80 -8.29
N ASP A 178 10.47 11.14 -9.20
CA ASP A 178 11.29 11.76 -10.23
C ASP A 178 10.42 12.24 -11.42
N TYR A 179 9.46 11.41 -11.85
CA TYR A 179 8.62 11.69 -13.00
C TYR A 179 7.15 11.87 -12.61
N LEU A 180 6.55 12.97 -13.10
CA LEU A 180 5.15 13.32 -12.86
C LEU A 180 4.24 12.77 -13.97
N VAL A 181 3.55 11.68 -13.68
CA VAL A 181 2.60 11.06 -14.63
C VAL A 181 1.46 12.01 -15.00
N ARG A 182 1.04 12.88 -14.07
CA ARG A 182 -0.12 13.78 -14.19
C ARG A 182 0.22 15.23 -13.88
N GLY A 183 1.42 15.68 -14.18
CA GLY A 183 1.92 17.00 -13.76
C GLY A 183 1.26 18.19 -14.42
N ALA A 184 0.72 18.05 -15.65
CA ALA A 184 0.22 19.17 -16.44
C ALA A 184 -0.94 19.94 -15.80
N PRO A 185 -1.06 21.28 -16.06
CA PRO A 185 -2.16 22.10 -15.58
C PRO A 185 -3.44 21.78 -16.35
N SER A 186 -4.23 20.87 -15.82
CA SER A 186 -5.48 20.41 -16.41
C SER A 186 -6.52 20.16 -15.32
N ASN A 187 -7.78 20.35 -15.65
CA ASN A 187 -8.89 20.02 -14.76
C ASN A 187 -9.31 18.55 -14.87
N ASP A 188 -8.86 17.84 -15.89
CA ASP A 188 -9.06 16.40 -16.00
C ASP A 188 -7.92 15.61 -15.34
N ASN A 189 -8.09 14.30 -15.23
CA ASN A 189 -7.12 13.41 -14.60
C ASN A 189 -6.33 12.58 -15.63
N ARG A 190 -6.34 13.00 -16.92
CA ARG A 190 -5.59 12.31 -17.95
C ARG A 190 -4.10 12.47 -17.76
N ILE A 191 -3.36 11.54 -18.33
CA ILE A 191 -1.90 11.64 -18.42
C ILE A 191 -1.57 12.72 -19.45
N PHE A 192 -0.68 13.64 -19.07
CA PHE A 192 -0.16 14.66 -19.98
C PHE A 192 1.35 14.64 -19.99
N ASN A 193 1.91 14.57 -21.17
CA ASN A 193 3.32 14.77 -21.42
C ASN A 193 3.58 16.26 -21.68
N HIS A 194 3.53 17.07 -20.64
CA HIS A 194 3.76 18.51 -20.73
C HIS A 194 5.20 18.84 -20.28
N PRO A 195 6.06 19.38 -21.17
CA PRO A 195 7.50 19.54 -20.88
C PRO A 195 7.86 20.21 -19.55
N LYS A 196 7.10 21.23 -19.16
CA LYS A 196 7.34 21.97 -17.91
C LYS A 196 7.05 21.15 -16.64
N TYR A 197 6.20 20.14 -16.73
CA TYR A 197 5.66 19.42 -15.56
C TYR A 197 5.96 17.92 -15.59
N LEU A 198 7.11 17.54 -16.13
CA LEU A 198 7.57 16.15 -16.17
C LEU A 198 8.38 15.77 -14.94
N GLN A 199 8.97 16.76 -14.24
CA GLN A 199 9.90 16.55 -13.14
C GLN A 199 9.20 16.75 -11.80
N GLY A 200 9.30 15.76 -10.91
CA GLY A 200 8.97 15.89 -9.49
C GLY A 200 10.15 16.40 -8.66
N PHE A 201 10.04 16.30 -7.34
CA PHE A 201 11.13 16.71 -6.43
C PHE A 201 12.20 15.64 -6.25
N ALA A 202 11.99 14.43 -6.79
CA ALA A 202 12.95 13.33 -6.83
C ALA A 202 13.48 12.89 -5.45
N TYR A 203 12.67 12.97 -4.39
CA TYR A 203 13.01 12.36 -3.10
C TYR A 203 13.08 10.82 -3.21
N LEU A 204 12.38 10.26 -4.21
CA LEU A 204 12.56 8.90 -4.72
C LEU A 204 13.10 9.00 -6.15
N ARG A 205 14.40 8.77 -6.31
CA ARG A 205 15.12 8.94 -7.59
C ARG A 205 14.81 7.77 -8.54
N GLY A 206 14.59 8.08 -9.82
CA GLY A 206 14.27 7.08 -10.83
C GLY A 206 12.92 6.38 -10.62
N VAL A 207 12.00 7.03 -9.92
CA VAL A 207 10.66 6.50 -9.62
C VAL A 207 9.58 7.42 -10.19
N ALA A 208 8.58 6.82 -10.84
CA ALA A 208 7.32 7.45 -11.19
C ALA A 208 6.24 7.00 -10.20
N ILE A 209 5.39 7.93 -9.75
CA ILE A 209 4.36 7.68 -8.74
C ILE A 209 2.98 8.05 -9.26
N ASP A 210 2.01 7.13 -9.17
CA ASP A 210 0.59 7.42 -9.41
C ASP A 210 -0.27 6.97 -8.21
N GLN A 211 -1.42 7.60 -8.02
CA GLN A 211 -2.24 7.49 -6.83
C GLN A 211 -3.74 7.39 -7.16
N HIS A 212 -4.57 6.96 -6.19
CA HIS A 212 -6.00 6.66 -6.37
C HIS A 212 -6.27 5.63 -7.46
N VAL A 213 -5.32 4.69 -7.68
CA VAL A 213 -5.26 3.94 -8.94
C VAL A 213 -6.38 2.93 -9.12
N VAL A 214 -6.90 2.35 -8.04
CA VAL A 214 -8.08 1.48 -8.08
C VAL A 214 -9.35 2.31 -8.00
N ALA A 215 -9.42 3.26 -7.06
CA ALA A 215 -10.58 4.11 -6.86
C ALA A 215 -10.98 4.89 -8.11
N ARG A 216 -9.99 5.30 -8.91
CA ARG A 216 -10.18 6.10 -10.15
C ARG A 216 -9.83 5.36 -11.43
N GLU A 217 -9.65 4.04 -11.39
CA GLU A 217 -9.39 3.18 -12.55
C GLU A 217 -8.15 3.57 -13.37
N ARG A 218 -7.06 3.95 -12.66
CA ARG A 218 -5.84 4.50 -13.25
C ARG A 218 -4.71 3.48 -13.46
N LEU A 219 -4.91 2.22 -13.11
CA LEU A 219 -3.86 1.19 -13.25
C LEU A 219 -3.25 1.11 -14.66
N PRO A 220 -4.02 1.30 -15.77
CA PRO A 220 -3.43 1.37 -17.09
C PRO A 220 -2.48 2.54 -17.30
N ASP A 221 -2.73 3.66 -16.65
CA ASP A 221 -2.09 4.94 -16.94
C ASP A 221 -0.58 4.92 -16.65
N MET A 222 -0.19 4.32 -15.52
CA MET A 222 1.23 4.15 -15.19
C MET A 222 1.94 3.27 -16.22
N PHE A 223 1.34 2.16 -16.61
CA PHE A 223 1.90 1.28 -17.63
C PHE A 223 2.07 2.00 -18.98
N ASP A 224 1.03 2.71 -19.42
CA ASP A 224 1.06 3.46 -20.68
C ASP A 224 2.11 4.59 -20.62
N SER A 225 2.21 5.29 -19.49
CA SER A 225 3.20 6.35 -19.30
C SER A 225 4.64 5.82 -19.34
N LEU A 226 4.93 4.74 -18.61
CA LEU A 226 6.27 4.15 -18.59
C LEU A 226 6.66 3.57 -19.95
N THR A 227 5.75 2.84 -20.62
CA THR A 227 6.06 2.22 -21.91
C THR A 227 6.24 3.24 -23.03
N SER A 228 5.53 4.37 -22.99
CA SER A 228 5.58 5.41 -24.02
C SER A 228 6.67 6.44 -23.78
N HIS A 229 7.02 6.76 -22.52
CA HIS A 229 7.86 7.91 -22.21
C HIS A 229 9.13 7.57 -21.42
N ARG A 230 9.04 6.69 -20.40
CA ARG A 230 10.12 6.50 -19.43
C ARG A 230 10.29 5.04 -19.01
N ARG A 231 10.75 4.19 -19.92
CA ARG A 231 11.01 2.76 -19.68
C ARG A 231 12.11 2.49 -18.65
N ASP A 232 12.96 3.47 -18.39
CA ASP A 232 14.06 3.42 -17.41
C ASP A 232 13.57 3.45 -15.97
N LEU A 233 12.42 4.10 -15.71
CA LEU A 233 11.90 4.30 -14.37
C LEU A 233 11.28 3.04 -13.76
N LEU A 234 11.34 2.96 -12.45
CA LEU A 234 10.45 2.12 -11.64
C LEU A 234 9.11 2.85 -11.49
N GLY A 235 8.02 2.21 -11.86
CA GLY A 235 6.69 2.68 -11.53
C GLY A 235 6.23 2.11 -10.20
N ILE A 236 5.78 2.96 -9.29
CA ILE A 236 5.02 2.56 -8.12
C ILE A 236 3.68 3.28 -8.12
N SER A 237 2.66 2.59 -7.64
CA SER A 237 1.38 3.24 -7.42
C SER A 237 0.67 2.65 -6.22
N GLU A 238 -0.28 3.40 -5.69
CA GLU A 238 -1.04 2.99 -4.52
C GLU A 238 -2.49 3.46 -4.63
N ASP A 239 -3.37 2.64 -4.05
CA ASP A 239 -4.77 3.02 -3.93
C ASP A 239 -5.02 3.83 -2.65
N GLU A 240 -6.22 4.43 -2.55
CA GLU A 240 -6.60 5.27 -1.42
C GLU A 240 -6.40 4.58 -0.07
N GLY A 241 -5.83 5.29 0.90
CA GLY A 241 -5.52 4.77 2.22
C GLY A 241 -4.39 3.75 2.28
N THR A 242 -3.56 3.66 1.23
CA THR A 242 -2.35 2.82 1.17
C THR A 242 -1.11 3.68 1.12
N VAL A 243 -0.04 3.22 1.73
CA VAL A 243 1.19 3.99 1.92
C VAL A 243 2.43 3.15 1.65
N TRP A 244 3.37 3.71 0.91
CA TRP A 244 4.76 3.28 0.88
C TRP A 244 5.54 4.05 1.94
N VAL A 245 6.09 3.37 2.93
CA VAL A 245 7.03 3.93 3.90
C VAL A 245 8.43 3.54 3.47
N VAL A 246 9.21 4.49 2.97
CA VAL A 246 10.52 4.25 2.37
C VAL A 246 11.64 4.75 3.28
N ARG A 247 12.61 3.90 3.60
CA ARG A 247 13.87 4.22 4.27
C ARG A 247 15.03 3.64 3.47
N GLY A 248 15.94 4.47 3.04
CA GLY A 248 16.93 4.03 2.06
C GLY A 248 16.27 3.48 0.81
N ASP A 249 16.70 2.33 0.34
CA ASP A 249 16.09 1.65 -0.81
C ASP A 249 14.96 0.69 -0.43
N GLU A 250 14.62 0.55 0.86
CA GLU A 250 13.59 -0.37 1.32
C GLU A 250 12.27 0.35 1.59
N ALA A 251 11.20 -0.23 1.09
CA ALA A 251 9.83 0.20 1.31
C ALA A 251 9.04 -0.85 2.09
N THR A 252 8.20 -0.40 3.01
CA THR A 252 7.17 -1.21 3.67
C THR A 252 5.80 -0.66 3.29
N ILE A 253 4.88 -1.52 2.90
CA ILE A 253 3.50 -1.14 2.62
C ILE A 253 2.69 -1.14 3.92
N ILE A 254 1.97 -0.05 4.19
CA ILE A 254 1.01 0.03 5.30
C ILE A 254 -0.34 0.57 4.79
N GLY A 255 -1.37 0.52 5.63
CA GLY A 255 -2.70 1.03 5.31
C GLY A 255 -3.70 -0.08 4.98
N ARG A 256 -4.71 0.20 4.12
CA ARG A 256 -5.91 -0.63 3.99
C ARG A 256 -6.09 -1.32 2.65
N ASN A 257 -5.39 -0.85 1.61
CA ASN A 257 -5.59 -1.30 0.24
C ASN A 257 -4.28 -1.81 -0.37
N LYS A 258 -4.16 -1.72 -1.68
CA LYS A 258 -3.08 -2.32 -2.45
C LYS A 258 -2.11 -1.27 -2.97
N ALA A 259 -0.86 -1.66 -3.09
CA ALA A 259 0.17 -0.95 -3.84
C ALA A 259 0.59 -1.81 -5.04
N PHE A 260 1.12 -1.18 -6.08
CA PHE A 260 1.45 -1.83 -7.34
C PHE A 260 2.82 -1.41 -7.82
N VAL A 261 3.55 -2.35 -8.42
CA VAL A 261 4.88 -2.15 -8.98
C VAL A 261 4.86 -2.43 -10.47
N TYR A 262 5.35 -1.49 -11.26
CA TYR A 262 5.56 -1.61 -12.70
C TYR A 262 7.06 -1.59 -13.00
N ASN A 263 7.50 -2.32 -14.00
CA ASN A 263 8.93 -2.49 -14.33
C ASN A 263 9.76 -3.07 -13.17
N GLY A 264 9.13 -3.85 -12.28
CA GLY A 264 9.82 -4.66 -11.28
C GLY A 264 10.58 -5.81 -11.92
N LYS A 265 11.35 -6.55 -11.11
CA LYS A 265 12.10 -7.75 -11.54
C LYS A 265 11.48 -9.05 -11.03
N ASP A 266 10.43 -8.97 -10.23
CA ASP A 266 9.62 -10.12 -9.87
C ASP A 266 8.56 -10.38 -10.92
N ALA A 267 8.00 -11.60 -10.93
CA ALA A 267 6.88 -11.93 -11.80
C ALA A 267 5.69 -11.00 -11.50
N THR A 268 5.07 -10.53 -12.56
CA THR A 268 3.83 -9.74 -12.46
C THR A 268 2.64 -10.65 -12.14
N ASP A 269 1.55 -10.06 -11.69
CA ASP A 269 0.30 -10.78 -11.50
C ASP A 269 -0.19 -11.33 -12.84
N ALA A 270 -0.84 -12.50 -12.83
CA ALA A 270 -1.28 -13.16 -14.04
C ALA A 270 -2.15 -12.26 -14.92
N GLY A 271 -1.73 -12.04 -16.17
CA GLY A 271 -2.42 -11.17 -17.14
C GLY A 271 -2.37 -9.67 -16.83
N LYS A 272 -1.53 -9.22 -15.88
CA LYS A 272 -1.37 -7.81 -15.52
C LYS A 272 0.07 -7.34 -15.82
N PRO A 273 0.28 -6.03 -16.09
CA PRO A 273 1.62 -5.48 -16.30
C PRO A 273 2.28 -5.02 -15.00
N PHE A 274 1.78 -5.41 -13.85
CA PHE A 274 2.26 -5.01 -12.53
C PHE A 274 2.28 -6.19 -11.56
N LEU A 275 3.00 -5.99 -10.46
CA LEU A 275 2.97 -6.84 -9.28
C LEU A 275 2.18 -6.13 -8.17
N THR A 276 1.23 -6.81 -7.55
CA THR A 276 0.49 -6.29 -6.40
C THR A 276 1.25 -6.54 -5.09
N LEU A 277 1.33 -5.50 -4.27
CA LEU A 277 1.81 -5.54 -2.89
C LEU A 277 0.67 -5.19 -1.93
N ARG A 278 0.75 -5.72 -0.70
CA ARG A 278 -0.25 -5.55 0.35
C ARG A 278 0.37 -4.99 1.62
N PRO A 279 -0.43 -4.45 2.53
CA PRO A 279 0.08 -4.02 3.85
C PRO A 279 0.90 -5.12 4.52
N GLY A 280 2.09 -4.74 5.02
CA GLY A 280 3.09 -5.62 5.60
C GLY A 280 4.13 -6.18 4.61
N ASP A 281 3.88 -6.13 3.29
CA ASP A 281 4.89 -6.49 2.30
C ASP A 281 6.06 -5.49 2.33
N ARG A 282 7.27 -6.00 2.08
CA ARG A 282 8.48 -5.19 1.97
C ARG A 282 9.08 -5.34 0.56
N TYR A 283 9.52 -4.24 0.00
CA TYR A 283 10.04 -4.15 -1.35
C TYR A 283 11.34 -3.32 -1.39
N ASN A 284 12.32 -3.75 -2.16
CA ASN A 284 13.53 -2.98 -2.40
C ASN A 284 13.45 -2.27 -3.75
N LEU A 285 13.43 -0.95 -3.70
CA LEU A 285 13.25 -0.08 -4.87
C LEU A 285 14.46 -0.12 -5.83
N ALA A 286 15.68 -0.24 -5.29
CA ALA A 286 16.90 -0.27 -6.10
C ALA A 286 17.09 -1.61 -6.81
N SER A 287 16.92 -2.73 -6.12
CA SER A 287 16.96 -4.06 -6.74
C SER A 287 15.70 -4.38 -7.54
N ARG A 288 14.63 -3.63 -7.31
CA ARG A 288 13.28 -3.82 -7.89
C ARG A 288 12.70 -5.19 -7.58
N ARG A 289 12.83 -5.65 -6.31
CA ARG A 289 12.38 -6.97 -5.86
C ARG A 289 11.66 -6.93 -4.53
N VAL A 290 10.75 -7.87 -4.36
CA VAL A 290 10.13 -8.17 -3.05
C VAL A 290 11.21 -8.70 -2.11
N ILE A 291 11.31 -8.10 -0.92
CA ILE A 291 12.19 -8.56 0.16
C ILE A 291 11.47 -9.59 1.02
N ALA A 292 10.21 -9.30 1.36
CA ALA A 292 9.39 -10.16 2.19
C ALA A 292 7.90 -9.93 1.90
N ARG A 293 7.12 -10.99 2.00
CA ARG A 293 5.66 -10.93 2.03
C ARG A 293 5.19 -10.94 3.49
N ALA A 294 4.12 -10.22 3.78
CA ALA A 294 3.52 -10.16 5.12
C ALA A 294 3.06 -11.53 5.64
N ILE A 295 2.88 -12.48 4.75
CA ILE A 295 2.40 -13.83 5.04
C ILE A 295 3.58 -14.76 5.23
N ALA A 296 4.12 -14.81 6.44
CA ALA A 296 4.98 -15.92 6.85
C ALA A 296 4.32 -16.60 8.06
N GLY A 297 3.96 -17.88 7.92
CA GLY A 297 3.65 -18.73 9.08
C GLY A 297 2.18 -19.05 9.36
N THR A 298 1.24 -18.90 8.41
CA THR A 298 -0.11 -19.46 8.60
C THR A 298 -0.24 -20.80 7.85
N ALA A 299 -0.97 -21.76 8.42
CA ALA A 299 -1.36 -22.98 7.73
C ALA A 299 -2.27 -22.72 6.51
N LEU A 300 -2.86 -21.51 6.45
CA LEU A 300 -3.62 -21.01 5.31
C LEU A 300 -2.66 -20.55 4.21
N THR A 301 -2.58 -21.30 3.13
CA THR A 301 -1.74 -20.98 1.97
C THR A 301 -2.58 -20.51 0.79
N THR A 302 -1.99 -19.70 -0.10
CA THR A 302 -2.62 -19.35 -1.38
C THR A 302 -3.02 -20.62 -2.16
N ARG A 303 -2.17 -21.64 -2.15
CA ARG A 303 -2.45 -22.93 -2.78
C ARG A 303 -3.74 -23.58 -2.26
N PHE A 304 -3.99 -23.56 -0.94
CA PHE A 304 -5.22 -24.10 -0.37
C PHE A 304 -6.46 -23.36 -0.90
N VAL A 305 -6.39 -22.02 -1.00
CA VAL A 305 -7.50 -21.23 -1.54
C VAL A 305 -7.63 -21.43 -3.04
N ASP A 306 -6.54 -21.58 -3.78
CA ASP A 306 -6.53 -21.93 -5.20
C ASP A 306 -7.21 -23.28 -5.48
N GLU A 307 -7.02 -24.25 -4.60
CA GLU A 307 -7.70 -25.56 -4.65
C GLU A 307 -9.18 -25.42 -4.29
N LEU A 308 -9.51 -24.63 -3.27
CA LEU A 308 -10.89 -24.37 -2.84
C LEU A 308 -11.70 -23.66 -3.93
N LEU A 309 -11.09 -22.72 -4.66
CA LEU A 309 -11.71 -21.94 -5.73
C LEU A 309 -11.47 -22.52 -7.13
N ALA A 310 -10.82 -23.68 -7.23
CA ALA A 310 -10.54 -24.34 -8.52
C ALA A 310 -11.76 -24.49 -9.44
N PRO A 311 -13.00 -24.79 -8.95
CA PRO A 311 -14.17 -24.86 -9.80
C PRO A 311 -14.48 -23.58 -10.59
N TYR A 312 -14.03 -22.43 -10.09
CA TYR A 312 -14.25 -21.10 -10.69
C TYR A 312 -13.16 -20.70 -11.68
N ARG A 313 -12.17 -21.52 -11.94
CA ARG A 313 -11.18 -21.27 -13.01
C ARG A 313 -11.83 -21.32 -14.39
N ASP A 314 -12.92 -22.09 -14.49
CA ASP A 314 -13.79 -22.09 -15.66
C ASP A 314 -14.86 -20.99 -15.49
N ALA A 315 -14.83 -19.97 -16.36
CA ALA A 315 -15.77 -18.86 -16.34
C ALA A 315 -17.24 -19.29 -16.50
N SER A 316 -17.52 -20.48 -17.02
CA SER A 316 -18.88 -21.04 -17.14
C SER A 316 -19.54 -21.33 -15.78
N LYS A 317 -18.73 -21.47 -14.72
CA LYS A 317 -19.18 -21.69 -13.34
C LYS A 317 -19.48 -20.39 -12.59
N GLY A 318 -19.42 -19.24 -13.26
CA GLY A 318 -19.49 -17.96 -12.62
C GLY A 318 -18.15 -17.51 -12.03
N GLY A 319 -18.16 -16.76 -10.95
CA GLY A 319 -16.95 -16.28 -10.29
C GLY A 319 -17.04 -16.36 -8.78
N ALA A 320 -15.88 -16.41 -8.14
CA ALA A 320 -15.74 -16.34 -6.68
C ALA A 320 -14.57 -15.44 -6.28
N ALA A 321 -14.75 -14.72 -5.18
CA ALA A 321 -13.71 -13.88 -4.60
C ALA A 321 -13.62 -14.10 -3.09
N VAL A 322 -12.40 -14.13 -2.57
CA VAL A 322 -12.10 -14.35 -1.16
C VAL A 322 -11.11 -13.32 -0.67
N VAL A 323 -11.40 -12.68 0.47
CA VAL A 323 -10.43 -11.97 1.28
C VAL A 323 -10.41 -12.59 2.67
N VAL A 324 -9.20 -12.91 3.14
CA VAL A 324 -8.95 -13.30 4.53
C VAL A 324 -7.93 -12.36 5.10
N ALA A 325 -8.25 -11.76 6.25
CA ALA A 325 -7.33 -10.89 6.95
C ALA A 325 -7.29 -11.21 8.44
N GLN A 326 -6.13 -10.97 9.07
CA GLN A 326 -5.93 -11.14 10.51
C GLN A 326 -5.03 -10.03 11.04
N ASN A 327 -5.42 -9.42 12.17
CA ASN A 327 -4.69 -8.31 12.78
C ASN A 327 -4.41 -7.14 11.82
N GLY A 328 -5.32 -6.89 10.86
CA GLY A 328 -5.16 -5.85 9.84
C GLY A 328 -4.30 -6.27 8.63
N ASN A 329 -3.67 -7.46 8.67
CA ASN A 329 -2.89 -7.98 7.55
C ASN A 329 -3.75 -8.86 6.65
N VAL A 330 -3.76 -8.60 5.35
CA VAL A 330 -4.44 -9.46 4.36
C VAL A 330 -3.59 -10.70 4.13
N LEU A 331 -4.13 -11.85 4.50
CA LEU A 331 -3.50 -13.15 4.31
C LEU A 331 -3.78 -13.73 2.91
N ILE A 332 -5.03 -13.61 2.49
CA ILE A 332 -5.52 -14.08 1.18
C ILE A 332 -6.32 -12.95 0.53
N ASP A 333 -6.13 -12.81 -0.76
CA ASP A 333 -6.89 -11.93 -1.64
C ASP A 333 -6.88 -12.58 -3.03
N ALA A 334 -7.93 -13.33 -3.33
CA ALA A 334 -8.02 -14.17 -4.51
C ALA A 334 -9.40 -14.08 -5.15
N ALA A 335 -9.45 -14.08 -6.49
CA ALA A 335 -10.68 -14.15 -7.27
C ALA A 335 -10.47 -14.91 -8.58
N TYR A 336 -11.50 -15.62 -8.99
CA TYR A 336 -11.52 -16.47 -10.19
C TYR A 336 -12.84 -16.31 -10.94
N GLY A 337 -12.81 -16.50 -12.27
CA GLY A 337 -14.00 -16.56 -13.11
C GLY A 337 -14.77 -15.25 -13.28
N ILE A 338 -14.31 -14.18 -12.68
CA ILE A 338 -14.90 -12.85 -12.83
C ILE A 338 -14.15 -12.19 -13.97
N GLY A 339 -14.78 -12.05 -15.12
CA GLY A 339 -14.17 -11.37 -16.27
C GLY A 339 -13.70 -9.97 -15.91
N ALA A 340 -12.46 -9.61 -16.24
CA ALA A 340 -11.96 -8.25 -16.11
C ALA A 340 -12.79 -7.34 -17.03
N GLN A 341 -13.80 -6.69 -16.48
CA GLN A 341 -14.64 -5.75 -17.23
C GLN A 341 -13.92 -4.46 -17.54
N ARG A 342 -12.80 -4.20 -16.82
CA ARG A 342 -11.99 -2.99 -16.95
C ARG A 342 -10.52 -3.36 -17.06
N ARG A 343 -9.81 -2.69 -17.95
CA ARG A 343 -8.40 -2.94 -18.20
C ARG A 343 -7.58 -2.90 -16.92
N PHE A 344 -6.91 -4.00 -16.59
CA PHE A 344 -6.01 -4.19 -15.44
C PHE A 344 -6.62 -4.04 -14.05
N MET A 345 -7.93 -3.86 -13.90
CA MET A 345 -8.55 -3.82 -12.58
C MET A 345 -8.38 -5.16 -11.86
N PRO A 346 -8.02 -5.15 -10.56
CA PRO A 346 -8.06 -6.36 -9.74
C PRO A 346 -9.48 -6.93 -9.71
N GLU A 347 -9.64 -8.22 -9.96
CA GLU A 347 -10.96 -8.88 -9.96
C GLU A 347 -11.66 -8.75 -8.61
N THR A 348 -10.90 -8.75 -7.50
CA THR A 348 -11.43 -8.55 -6.14
C THR A 348 -12.00 -7.16 -5.89
N ALA A 349 -11.64 -6.17 -6.73
CA ALA A 349 -12.13 -4.80 -6.67
C ALA A 349 -13.36 -4.55 -7.57
N ILE A 350 -13.79 -5.52 -8.39
CA ILE A 350 -14.93 -5.35 -9.28
C ILE A 350 -16.24 -5.60 -8.51
N PRO A 351 -17.16 -4.63 -8.46
CA PRO A 351 -18.45 -4.80 -7.76
C PRO A 351 -19.38 -5.70 -8.58
N ASN A 352 -19.25 -7.01 -8.41
CA ASN A 352 -19.98 -8.02 -9.20
C ASN A 352 -20.88 -8.91 -8.36
N PHE A 353 -20.97 -8.68 -7.05
CA PHE A 353 -21.67 -9.53 -6.13
C PHE A 353 -22.81 -8.82 -5.43
N ALA A 354 -24.05 -9.38 -5.50
CA ALA A 354 -25.14 -8.90 -4.68
C ALA A 354 -24.96 -9.39 -3.23
N LEU A 355 -25.11 -8.46 -2.30
CA LEU A 355 -24.88 -8.75 -0.89
C LEU A 355 -26.11 -9.35 -0.19
N GLY A 356 -27.31 -9.30 -0.80
CA GLY A 356 -28.53 -9.82 -0.19
C GLY A 356 -28.70 -9.35 1.25
N ASN A 357 -28.93 -10.27 2.19
CA ASN A 357 -29.07 -9.95 3.62
C ASN A 357 -27.80 -9.37 4.27
N LEU A 358 -26.60 -9.44 3.65
CA LEU A 358 -25.44 -8.69 4.13
C LEU A 358 -25.65 -7.18 3.99
N SER A 359 -26.63 -6.74 3.19
CA SER A 359 -27.07 -5.35 3.19
C SER A 359 -27.55 -4.88 4.57
N ASP A 360 -28.09 -5.78 5.40
CA ASP A 360 -28.51 -5.46 6.77
C ASP A 360 -27.32 -5.12 7.67
N VAL A 361 -26.18 -5.77 7.47
CA VAL A 361 -24.94 -5.45 8.17
C VAL A 361 -24.48 -4.03 7.81
N LEU A 362 -24.55 -3.67 6.52
CA LEU A 362 -24.21 -2.33 6.06
C LEU A 362 -25.22 -1.29 6.59
N ASN A 363 -26.50 -1.61 6.53
CA ASN A 363 -27.58 -0.73 7.02
C ASN A 363 -27.52 -0.51 8.54
N ALA A 364 -27.17 -1.56 9.31
CA ALA A 364 -27.02 -1.46 10.76
C ALA A 364 -25.84 -0.59 11.20
N ALA A 365 -24.88 -0.33 10.31
CA ALA A 365 -23.76 0.58 10.55
C ALA A 365 -24.15 2.06 10.40
N LEU A 366 -25.38 2.36 9.96
CA LEU A 366 -25.86 3.72 9.78
C LEU A 366 -26.28 4.34 11.11
N PRO A 367 -26.22 5.68 11.27
CA PRO A 367 -26.71 6.37 12.46
C PRO A 367 -28.19 6.05 12.72
N ALA A 368 -28.53 5.77 13.98
CA ALA A 368 -29.93 5.61 14.40
C ALA A 368 -30.75 6.87 14.04
N GLY A 369 -31.89 6.68 13.42
CA GLY A 369 -32.78 7.79 13.02
C GLY A 369 -32.70 8.19 11.53
N SER A 370 -31.79 7.63 10.74
CA SER A 370 -31.73 7.86 9.29
C SER A 370 -32.79 7.05 8.51
N GLY A 371 -34.05 7.03 8.97
CA GLY A 371 -35.27 6.50 8.36
C GLY A 371 -35.05 5.42 7.29
N ALA A 372 -34.89 4.16 7.71
CA ALA A 372 -34.47 3.04 6.91
C ALA A 372 -35.40 2.59 5.78
N THR A 373 -36.50 3.26 5.53
CA THR A 373 -37.54 2.80 4.58
C THR A 373 -37.50 3.41 3.19
N ARG A 374 -36.73 4.48 2.98
CA ARG A 374 -36.37 4.99 1.64
C ARG A 374 -35.01 5.64 1.65
N PHE A 375 -33.99 4.83 1.50
CA PHE A 375 -32.64 5.30 1.45
C PHE A 375 -32.41 6.24 0.25
N ASN A 376 -32.12 7.51 0.51
CA ASN A 376 -31.58 8.39 -0.50
C ASN A 376 -30.18 7.85 -0.87
N GLN A 377 -30.01 7.38 -2.12
CA GLN A 377 -28.75 6.81 -2.62
C GLN A 377 -27.53 7.67 -2.31
N ALA A 378 -27.69 8.99 -2.29
CA ALA A 378 -26.61 9.92 -1.96
C ALA A 378 -26.18 9.84 -0.49
N ALA A 379 -27.13 9.70 0.45
CA ALA A 379 -26.84 9.55 1.87
C ALA A 379 -26.17 8.21 2.15
N ALA A 380 -26.66 7.13 1.54
CA ALA A 380 -26.08 5.80 1.64
C ALA A 380 -24.64 5.75 1.11
N ARG A 381 -24.40 6.31 -0.07
CA ARG A 381 -23.05 6.41 -0.64
C ARG A 381 -22.09 7.18 0.26
N ARG A 382 -22.55 8.27 0.90
CA ARG A 382 -21.72 9.02 1.86
C ARG A 382 -21.33 8.17 3.06
N VAL A 383 -22.26 7.40 3.62
CA VAL A 383 -21.97 6.56 4.79
C VAL A 383 -21.01 5.43 4.44
N LEU A 384 -21.24 4.78 3.30
CA LEU A 384 -20.37 3.71 2.83
C LEU A 384 -18.99 4.24 2.44
N ALA A 385 -18.91 5.45 1.86
CA ALA A 385 -17.65 6.12 1.57
C ALA A 385 -16.89 6.49 2.85
N ILE A 386 -17.56 6.96 3.91
CA ILE A 386 -16.93 7.16 5.23
C ILE A 386 -16.42 5.84 5.79
N GLY A 387 -17.10 4.71 5.53
CA GLY A 387 -16.65 3.35 5.83
C GLY A 387 -15.50 2.87 4.94
N GLY A 388 -15.08 3.64 3.93
CA GLY A 388 -14.00 3.29 3.03
C GLY A 388 -14.41 2.51 1.78
N MET A 389 -15.71 2.24 1.56
CA MET A 389 -16.18 1.59 0.33
C MET A 389 -16.08 2.57 -0.84
N GLN A 390 -15.51 2.11 -1.95
CA GLN A 390 -15.27 2.95 -3.13
C GLN A 390 -16.36 2.81 -4.18
N ARG A 391 -16.97 1.64 -4.30
CA ARG A 391 -17.85 1.28 -5.43
C ARG A 391 -19.09 0.49 -5.02
N PRO A 392 -19.77 0.80 -3.92
CA PRO A 392 -21.01 0.15 -3.60
C PRO A 392 -22.09 0.58 -4.63
N VAL A 393 -22.80 -0.37 -5.20
CA VAL A 393 -23.87 -0.15 -6.14
C VAL A 393 -25.19 -0.61 -5.52
N LEU A 394 -26.19 0.25 -5.48
CA LEU A 394 -27.54 -0.15 -5.09
C LEU A 394 -28.29 -0.64 -6.34
N ASP A 395 -28.73 -1.88 -6.32
CA ASP A 395 -29.63 -2.42 -7.32
C ASP A 395 -31.00 -1.79 -7.12
N SER A 396 -31.43 -0.96 -8.06
CA SER A 396 -32.69 -0.24 -7.99
C SER A 396 -33.92 -1.16 -8.06
N THR A 397 -33.77 -2.38 -8.57
CA THR A 397 -34.85 -3.35 -8.74
C THR A 397 -35.08 -4.15 -7.46
N SER A 398 -34.00 -4.63 -6.84
CA SER A 398 -34.08 -5.49 -5.66
C SER A 398 -33.90 -4.74 -4.35
N GLY A 399 -33.40 -3.48 -4.38
CA GLY A 399 -33.03 -2.72 -3.19
C GLY A 399 -31.77 -3.29 -2.47
N ALA A 400 -31.12 -4.30 -3.04
CA ALA A 400 -29.95 -4.93 -2.48
C ALA A 400 -28.68 -4.20 -2.89
N TRP A 401 -27.68 -4.16 -1.99
CA TRP A 401 -26.36 -3.68 -2.32
C TRP A 401 -25.58 -4.71 -3.15
N GLN A 402 -24.87 -4.22 -4.15
CA GLN A 402 -23.82 -4.96 -4.85
C GLN A 402 -22.49 -4.35 -4.47
N SER A 403 -21.49 -5.17 -4.23
CA SER A 403 -20.17 -4.72 -3.87
C SER A 403 -19.10 -5.72 -4.26
N SER A 404 -17.84 -5.32 -4.15
CA SER A 404 -16.68 -6.18 -4.27
C SER A 404 -16.24 -6.71 -2.91
N VAL A 405 -15.44 -7.78 -2.90
CA VAL A 405 -14.86 -8.29 -1.67
C VAL A 405 -13.88 -7.28 -1.06
N ASP A 406 -13.16 -6.51 -1.89
CA ASP A 406 -12.28 -5.45 -1.45
C ASP A 406 -13.03 -4.31 -0.74
N ASP A 407 -14.20 -3.92 -1.27
CA ASP A 407 -15.02 -2.87 -0.64
C ASP A 407 -15.56 -3.32 0.73
N LEU A 408 -15.98 -4.58 0.85
CA LEU A 408 -16.40 -5.12 2.16
C LEU A 408 -15.22 -5.14 3.14
N TYR A 409 -14.02 -5.49 2.68
CA TYR A 409 -12.84 -5.47 3.53
C TYR A 409 -12.47 -4.04 3.96
N ARG A 410 -12.54 -3.05 3.07
CA ARG A 410 -12.34 -1.64 3.42
C ARG A 410 -13.34 -1.14 4.46
N PHE A 411 -14.60 -1.51 4.30
CA PHE A 411 -15.65 -1.20 5.27
C PHE A 411 -15.35 -1.81 6.64
N GLU A 412 -14.89 -3.06 6.66
CA GLU A 412 -14.43 -3.76 7.86
C GLU A 412 -13.31 -2.98 8.57
N GLN A 413 -12.35 -2.44 7.83
CA GLN A 413 -11.22 -1.68 8.39
C GLN A 413 -11.60 -0.26 8.82
N GLY A 414 -12.52 0.38 8.13
CA GLY A 414 -12.83 1.81 8.32
C GLY A 414 -13.80 2.12 9.46
N ARG A 415 -14.80 1.29 9.65
CA ARG A 415 -15.92 1.60 10.54
C ARG A 415 -16.12 0.66 11.73
N TRP A 416 -15.47 -0.46 11.72
CA TRP A 416 -15.67 -1.48 12.74
C TRP A 416 -14.48 -1.51 13.70
N PRO A 417 -14.49 -0.68 14.75
CA PRO A 417 -13.46 -0.83 15.76
C PRO A 417 -13.60 -2.24 16.37
N TRP A 418 -12.50 -2.97 16.34
CA TRP A 418 -12.35 -4.25 17.04
C TRP A 418 -12.33 -4.01 18.58
N ARG A 419 -13.34 -3.33 19.10
CA ARG A 419 -13.46 -3.12 20.55
C ARG A 419 -13.99 -4.41 21.14
N GLY A 420 -13.09 -5.23 21.64
CA GLY A 420 -13.40 -6.43 22.40
C GLY A 420 -13.92 -6.10 23.79
N GLY A 421 -15.16 -5.65 23.90
CA GLY A 421 -15.88 -5.52 25.14
C GLY A 421 -17.21 -6.25 25.06
N ALA A 422 -17.67 -6.84 26.16
CA ALA A 422 -18.98 -7.49 26.28
C ALA A 422 -20.17 -6.59 25.88
N ALA A 423 -19.96 -5.30 25.71
CA ALA A 423 -20.95 -4.33 25.23
C ALA A 423 -21.14 -4.32 23.70
N ASP A 424 -20.31 -5.02 22.93
CA ASP A 424 -20.41 -5.13 21.46
C ASP A 424 -21.34 -6.28 21.01
N THR A 425 -22.14 -6.83 21.94
CA THR A 425 -23.08 -7.95 21.71
C THR A 425 -24.31 -7.59 20.87
N VAL A 426 -24.43 -6.36 20.39
CA VAL A 426 -25.46 -6.03 19.40
C VAL A 426 -24.97 -6.57 18.05
N SER A 427 -25.53 -7.69 17.68
CA SER A 427 -25.20 -8.48 16.48
C SER A 427 -25.41 -7.79 15.14
N ARG A 428 -25.68 -6.52 15.09
CA ARG A 428 -25.81 -5.63 13.90
C ARG A 428 -25.88 -6.41 12.57
N GLY A 429 -26.80 -7.39 12.47
CA GLY A 429 -26.94 -8.25 11.29
C GLY A 429 -26.06 -9.52 11.30
N PHE A 430 -25.21 -9.77 12.31
CA PHE A 430 -24.46 -11.01 12.48
C PHE A 430 -25.17 -11.96 13.45
N ALA A 431 -25.14 -13.26 13.12
CA ALA A 431 -25.36 -14.32 14.11
C ALA A 431 -24.06 -14.51 14.91
N VAL A 432 -24.18 -14.74 16.21
CA VAL A 432 -23.06 -14.97 17.11
C VAL A 432 -23.12 -16.39 17.65
N ASP A 433 -22.06 -17.14 17.47
CA ASP A 433 -21.88 -18.49 18.01
C ASP A 433 -20.42 -18.73 18.45
N THR A 434 -20.10 -19.96 18.80
CA THR A 434 -18.73 -20.37 19.15
C THR A 434 -18.18 -21.32 18.11
N ASP A 435 -16.96 -21.05 17.64
CA ASP A 435 -16.24 -21.89 16.71
C ASP A 435 -14.76 -21.96 17.14
N HIS A 436 -14.15 -23.15 17.12
CA HIS A 436 -12.77 -23.37 17.65
C HIS A 436 -12.56 -22.80 19.06
N GLY A 437 -13.61 -22.83 19.90
CA GLY A 437 -13.53 -22.31 21.28
C GLY A 437 -13.52 -20.80 21.41
N VAL A 438 -13.70 -20.05 20.32
CA VAL A 438 -13.74 -18.58 20.32
C VAL A 438 -15.04 -18.06 19.71
N ALA A 439 -15.46 -16.86 20.12
CA ALA A 439 -16.65 -16.23 19.57
C ALA A 439 -16.50 -15.99 18.06
N ARG A 440 -17.48 -16.45 17.28
CA ARG A 440 -17.61 -16.22 15.86
C ARG A 440 -18.83 -15.36 15.58
N TRP A 441 -18.68 -14.34 14.75
CA TRP A 441 -19.75 -13.52 14.23
C TRP A 441 -19.88 -13.81 12.73
N SER A 442 -21.04 -14.25 12.28
CA SER A 442 -21.23 -14.66 10.90
C SER A 442 -22.51 -14.10 10.29
N ALA A 443 -22.43 -13.67 9.04
CA ALA A 443 -23.56 -13.30 8.21
C ALA A 443 -23.42 -13.99 6.85
N PHE A 444 -24.51 -14.60 6.41
CA PHE A 444 -24.56 -15.35 5.14
C PHE A 444 -25.72 -14.82 4.30
N ALA A 445 -25.49 -14.64 3.02
CA ALA A 445 -26.50 -14.19 2.08
C ALA A 445 -26.71 -15.15 0.91
N LYS A 446 -27.95 -15.22 0.48
CA LYS A 446 -28.41 -15.92 -0.73
C LYS A 446 -29.38 -14.99 -1.47
N THR A 447 -29.02 -14.57 -2.68
CA THR A 447 -29.88 -13.67 -3.47
C THR A 447 -29.63 -13.88 -4.96
N GLY A 448 -30.67 -14.27 -5.73
CA GLY A 448 -30.68 -14.24 -7.19
C GLY A 448 -29.45 -14.85 -7.87
N GLY A 449 -29.11 -16.12 -7.55
CA GLY A 449 -27.93 -16.77 -8.11
C GLY A 449 -26.59 -16.39 -7.48
N LYS A 450 -26.59 -15.66 -6.38
CA LYS A 450 -25.39 -15.15 -5.71
C LYS A 450 -25.36 -15.57 -4.25
N ARG A 451 -24.15 -15.78 -3.72
CA ARG A 451 -23.90 -16.19 -2.34
C ARG A 451 -22.81 -15.33 -1.73
N ALA A 452 -22.94 -15.03 -0.45
CA ALA A 452 -21.94 -14.30 0.29
C ALA A 452 -21.78 -14.82 1.72
N ALA A 453 -20.55 -14.79 2.22
CA ALA A 453 -20.21 -15.06 3.61
C ALA A 453 -19.34 -13.92 4.13
N TRP A 454 -19.68 -13.45 5.34
CA TRP A 454 -18.89 -12.53 6.11
C TRP A 454 -18.74 -13.09 7.51
N VAL A 455 -17.54 -13.55 7.84
CA VAL A 455 -17.24 -14.21 9.11
C VAL A 455 -16.16 -13.46 9.84
N ARG A 456 -16.33 -13.24 11.13
CA ARG A 456 -15.41 -12.51 12.01
C ARG A 456 -15.08 -13.33 13.25
N TYR A 457 -13.82 -13.27 13.66
CA TYR A 457 -13.34 -13.77 14.95
C TYR A 457 -12.69 -12.61 15.72
N PRO A 458 -13.45 -11.93 16.58
CA PRO A 458 -12.96 -10.70 17.25
C PRO A 458 -11.69 -10.91 18.07
N ALA A 459 -11.56 -12.04 18.76
CA ALA A 459 -10.40 -12.33 19.62
C ALA A 459 -9.07 -12.36 18.86
N SER A 460 -9.07 -12.82 17.61
CA SER A 460 -7.90 -12.86 16.72
C SER A 460 -7.90 -11.78 15.65
N ARG A 461 -8.84 -10.83 15.72
CA ARG A 461 -9.06 -9.80 14.69
C ARG A 461 -9.05 -10.40 13.27
N THR A 462 -9.72 -11.54 13.10
CA THR A 462 -9.80 -12.25 11.84
C THR A 462 -11.10 -11.92 11.12
N VAL A 463 -11.04 -11.67 9.83
CA VAL A 463 -12.19 -11.58 8.94
C VAL A 463 -11.99 -12.49 7.74
N ILE A 464 -13.07 -13.18 7.37
CA ILE A 464 -13.16 -14.04 6.18
C ILE A 464 -14.34 -13.54 5.37
N LEU A 465 -14.08 -13.12 4.14
CA LEU A 465 -15.08 -12.69 3.17
C LEU A 465 -15.04 -13.65 1.99
N VAL A 466 -16.19 -14.22 1.65
CA VAL A 466 -16.36 -15.07 0.46
C VAL A 466 -17.56 -14.58 -0.31
N LEU A 467 -17.38 -14.21 -1.55
CA LEU A 467 -18.44 -13.79 -2.46
C LEU A 467 -18.41 -14.66 -3.72
N THR A 468 -19.59 -15.08 -4.20
CA THR A 468 -19.70 -15.80 -5.48
C THR A 468 -21.02 -15.50 -6.16
N ASN A 469 -21.05 -15.57 -7.48
CA ASN A 469 -22.26 -15.55 -8.30
C ASN A 469 -22.68 -16.94 -8.78
N ASP A 470 -22.20 -17.99 -8.11
CA ASP A 470 -22.67 -19.38 -8.26
C ASP A 470 -23.76 -19.68 -7.21
N ASP A 471 -24.98 -19.96 -7.69
CA ASP A 471 -26.14 -20.26 -6.84
C ASP A 471 -26.01 -21.58 -6.09
N SER A 472 -25.19 -22.51 -6.58
CA SER A 472 -24.96 -23.83 -5.98
C SER A 472 -23.87 -23.81 -4.89
N ALA A 473 -23.11 -22.70 -4.77
CA ALA A 473 -21.96 -22.63 -3.87
C ALA A 473 -22.37 -22.67 -2.40
N ASP A 474 -21.69 -23.49 -1.62
CA ASP A 474 -21.76 -23.47 -0.16
C ASP A 474 -20.67 -22.55 0.42
N VAL A 475 -20.95 -21.25 0.44
CA VAL A 475 -20.03 -20.24 0.99
C VAL A 475 -19.81 -20.40 2.49
N LYS A 476 -20.76 -21.04 3.21
CA LYS A 476 -20.62 -21.34 4.64
C LYS A 476 -19.54 -22.40 4.83
N ALA A 477 -19.60 -23.48 4.09
CA ALA A 477 -18.58 -24.52 4.11
C ALA A 477 -17.22 -24.00 3.63
N MET A 478 -17.19 -23.11 2.62
CA MET A 478 -15.95 -22.47 2.16
C MET A 478 -15.32 -21.64 3.28
N ALA A 479 -16.09 -20.77 3.93
CA ALA A 479 -15.62 -19.94 5.02
C ALA A 479 -15.15 -20.79 6.21
N GLN A 480 -15.85 -21.89 6.53
CA GLN A 480 -15.46 -22.82 7.58
C GLN A 480 -14.12 -23.49 7.29
N LYS A 481 -13.94 -24.05 6.06
CA LYS A 481 -12.66 -24.65 5.66
C LYS A 481 -11.48 -23.70 5.77
N ILE A 482 -11.70 -22.41 5.47
CA ILE A 482 -10.69 -21.36 5.62
C ILE A 482 -10.40 -21.12 7.11
N ALA A 483 -11.44 -21.02 7.93
CA ALA A 483 -11.31 -20.84 9.39
C ALA A 483 -10.57 -22.01 10.03
N ASP A 484 -10.92 -23.25 9.66
CA ASP A 484 -10.26 -24.47 10.16
C ASP A 484 -8.75 -24.45 9.90
N LYS A 485 -8.35 -24.02 8.70
CA LYS A 485 -6.93 -23.89 8.36
C LYS A 485 -6.22 -22.74 9.10
N LEU A 486 -6.94 -21.65 9.36
CA LEU A 486 -6.37 -20.47 9.99
C LEU A 486 -6.29 -20.59 11.52
N LEU A 487 -7.25 -21.27 12.13
CA LEU A 487 -7.39 -21.36 13.60
C LEU A 487 -6.82 -22.66 14.18
N ALA A 488 -6.65 -23.72 13.37
CA ALA A 488 -6.06 -25.00 13.82
C ALA A 488 -4.53 -24.91 14.09
N ALA A 489 -3.89 -23.80 13.77
CA ALA A 489 -2.44 -23.60 13.95
C ALA A 489 -2.07 -22.93 15.28
N LYS A 490 -2.95 -23.05 16.32
CA LYS A 490 -2.66 -22.54 17.68
C LYS A 490 -2.35 -23.67 18.65
#